data_8bda54dd693a039249a801a32cfdf5fc
#
_entry.id   8bda54dd693a039249a801a32cfdf5fc
#
_cell.length_a   1.000
_cell.length_b   1.000
_cell.length_c   1.000
_cell.angle_alpha   90.00
_cell.angle_beta   90.00
_cell.angle_gamma   90.00
#
_symmetry.space_group_name_H-M   'P 1'
#
loop_
_entity.id
_entity.type
_entity.pdbx_description
1 polymer ?
#
loop_
_entity_poly.entity_id
_entity_poly.type
_entity_poly.pdbx_seq_one_letter_code
_entity_poly.pdbx_strand_id
1 'polypeptide(L)'
;FKSGGADTFDNLDLRTFQNYSWSFQGDGRGVFLRDQFSRDAQLAMGQSAERGDYYHLYINGQYWGLYNTCERPEASFAETYYGGSKDDYDVIKVAPDNGYTILATDGNMTAWTKLYTLCRQGLTNDAACERIQGNNPDGTRNPDYDRLVDRDNLIDYMLVILWGGNLDAPISAFLGNTSPNNFYGFRSRVGTDGFRFIAHDSEHTLLNVSEDRSGPFAAGNSAVSASNPQWVWQKMWANAEFRVQTGDRVHRNEFPASGPQIER
;
A
#
# COMPACT_ATOMS: atom_id res chain seq x y z
N PHE A 1 18.83 -8.68 4.69
CA PHE A 1 17.87 -8.56 3.61
C PHE A 1 18.54 -8.17 2.29
N LYS A 2 17.74 -8.14 1.21
CA LYS A 2 18.19 -7.74 -0.13
C LYS A 2 18.94 -6.40 -0.12
N SER A 3 19.76 -6.17 -1.14
CA SER A 3 20.53 -4.94 -1.32
C SER A 3 19.67 -3.68 -1.05
N GLY A 4 20.16 -2.78 -0.22
CA GLY A 4 19.48 -1.56 0.20
C GLY A 4 18.45 -1.74 1.33
N GLY A 5 18.34 -2.93 1.93
CA GLY A 5 17.54 -3.16 3.13
C GLY A 5 18.25 -2.66 4.39
N ALA A 6 17.46 -2.43 5.45
CA ALA A 6 17.98 -2.12 6.77
C ALA A 6 18.77 -3.31 7.34
N ASP A 7 19.70 -3.02 8.24
CA ASP A 7 20.46 -4.00 9.02
C ASP A 7 20.05 -4.05 10.50
N THR A 8 19.17 -3.12 10.89
CA THR A 8 18.63 -3.00 12.26
C THR A 8 17.12 -2.82 12.19
N PHE A 9 16.37 -3.52 13.03
CA PHE A 9 14.92 -3.54 13.01
C PHE A 9 14.35 -3.43 14.42
N ASP A 10 13.29 -2.66 14.59
CA ASP A 10 12.47 -2.72 15.82
C ASP A 10 11.61 -3.99 15.80
N ASN A 11 10.98 -4.28 14.67
CA ASN A 11 10.11 -5.44 14.47
C ASN A 11 10.32 -6.10 13.10
N LEU A 12 10.17 -7.42 13.08
CA LEU A 12 10.12 -8.23 11.87
C LEU A 12 8.90 -9.14 11.92
N ASP A 13 8.27 -9.33 10.78
CA ASP A 13 7.22 -10.34 10.63
C ASP A 13 7.84 -11.64 10.12
N LEU A 14 7.57 -12.73 10.84
CA LEU A 14 7.90 -14.09 10.43
C LEU A 14 6.64 -14.73 9.85
N ARG A 15 6.49 -14.63 8.53
CA ARG A 15 5.28 -15.12 7.86
C ARG A 15 5.45 -16.57 7.44
N THR A 16 4.47 -17.37 7.78
CA THR A 16 4.34 -18.73 7.29
C THR A 16 3.46 -18.77 6.06
N PHE A 17 3.58 -19.81 5.25
CA PHE A 17 2.66 -20.08 4.15
C PHE A 17 1.31 -20.57 4.72
N GLN A 18 0.26 -19.77 4.59
CA GLN A 18 -1.05 -20.06 5.17
C GLN A 18 -2.13 -20.21 4.10
N ASN A 19 -2.56 -19.13 3.47
CA ASN A 19 -3.61 -19.18 2.46
C ASN A 19 -3.19 -20.05 1.27
N TYR A 20 -4.10 -20.86 0.77
CA TYR A 20 -3.86 -21.84 -0.29
C TYR A 20 -2.84 -22.93 0.04
N SER A 21 -2.41 -23.04 1.31
CA SER A 21 -1.50 -24.11 1.71
C SER A 21 -2.22 -25.46 1.78
N TRP A 22 -1.46 -26.52 1.58
CA TRP A 22 -1.98 -27.90 1.73
C TRP A 22 -2.44 -28.19 3.17
N SER A 23 -1.81 -27.57 4.16
CA SER A 23 -2.09 -27.79 5.58
C SER A 23 -3.32 -27.03 6.09
N PHE A 24 -3.72 -25.96 5.42
CA PHE A 24 -4.86 -25.13 5.84
C PHE A 24 -6.09 -25.34 4.95
N GLN A 25 -5.95 -25.24 3.63
CA GLN A 25 -7.07 -25.32 2.69
C GLN A 25 -7.01 -26.54 1.78
N GLY A 26 -5.88 -27.25 1.73
CA GLY A 26 -5.66 -28.35 0.79
C GLY A 26 -5.68 -27.91 -0.68
N ASP A 27 -5.32 -26.67 -0.96
CA ASP A 27 -5.46 -26.03 -2.26
C ASP A 27 -4.21 -26.21 -3.12
N GLY A 28 -4.39 -26.59 -4.38
CA GLY A 28 -3.30 -26.73 -5.36
C GLY A 28 -2.74 -25.41 -5.89
N ARG A 29 -3.35 -24.27 -5.54
CA ARG A 29 -2.91 -22.92 -5.94
C ARG A 29 -1.84 -22.35 -5.02
N GLY A 30 -1.34 -23.12 -4.06
CA GLY A 30 -0.36 -22.68 -3.08
C GLY A 30 0.96 -22.28 -3.71
N VAL A 31 1.30 -21.00 -3.68
CA VAL A 31 2.57 -20.43 -4.12
C VAL A 31 3.08 -19.46 -3.07
N PHE A 32 4.12 -19.85 -2.35
CA PHE A 32 4.68 -19.04 -1.25
C PHE A 32 5.55 -17.87 -1.77
N LEU A 33 5.18 -17.27 -2.92
CA LEU A 33 5.91 -16.17 -3.55
C LEU A 33 5.05 -14.95 -3.86
N ARG A 34 3.70 -15.06 -3.81
CA ARG A 34 2.81 -14.00 -4.29
C ARG A 34 2.95 -12.70 -3.51
N ASP A 35 3.03 -12.77 -2.19
CA ASP A 35 3.22 -11.62 -1.34
C ASP A 35 4.59 -10.96 -1.61
N GLN A 36 5.65 -11.76 -1.67
CA GLN A 36 7.00 -11.28 -2.03
C GLN A 36 7.03 -10.64 -3.42
N PHE A 37 6.33 -11.22 -4.39
CA PHE A 37 6.22 -10.65 -5.74
C PHE A 37 5.61 -9.25 -5.72
N SER A 38 4.52 -9.04 -5.01
CA SER A 38 3.86 -7.72 -4.92
C SER A 38 4.78 -6.68 -4.30
N ARG A 39 5.53 -7.03 -3.26
CA ARG A 39 6.51 -6.17 -2.61
C ARG A 39 7.69 -5.86 -3.54
N ASP A 40 8.23 -6.87 -4.22
CA ASP A 40 9.33 -6.69 -5.18
C ASP A 40 8.90 -5.84 -6.39
N ALA A 41 7.66 -5.99 -6.88
CA ALA A 41 7.10 -5.15 -7.93
C ALA A 41 7.04 -3.68 -7.49
N GLN A 42 6.55 -3.41 -6.28
CA GLN A 42 6.50 -2.05 -5.73
C GLN A 42 7.92 -1.44 -5.59
N LEU A 43 8.90 -2.22 -5.13
CA LEU A 43 10.32 -1.80 -5.07
C LEU A 43 10.88 -1.51 -6.46
N ALA A 44 10.59 -2.36 -7.46
CA ALA A 44 11.06 -2.18 -8.84
C ALA A 44 10.50 -0.91 -9.49
N MET A 45 9.31 -0.45 -9.07
CA MET A 45 8.73 0.83 -9.49
C MET A 45 9.34 2.05 -8.78
N GLY A 46 10.36 1.84 -7.93
CA GLY A 46 11.06 2.89 -7.19
C GLY A 46 10.34 3.34 -5.92
N GLN A 47 9.32 2.61 -5.48
CA GLN A 47 8.61 2.88 -4.24
C GLN A 47 9.21 2.07 -3.09
N SER A 48 8.98 2.52 -1.85
CA SER A 48 9.28 1.68 -0.68
C SER A 48 8.28 0.54 -0.57
N ALA A 49 8.79 -0.61 -0.19
CA ALA A 49 8.00 -1.78 0.18
C ALA A 49 8.74 -2.59 1.24
N GLU A 50 8.04 -3.46 1.94
CA GLU A 50 8.64 -4.41 2.86
C GLU A 50 9.67 -5.27 2.13
N ARG A 51 10.89 -5.27 2.62
CA ARG A 51 11.90 -6.20 2.12
C ARG A 51 11.83 -7.48 2.93
N GLY A 52 12.03 -8.59 2.27
CA GLY A 52 12.00 -9.88 2.92
C GLY A 52 12.84 -10.91 2.22
N ASP A 53 13.06 -12.02 2.91
CA ASP A 53 13.76 -13.17 2.38
C ASP A 53 13.24 -14.45 3.05
N TYR A 54 13.63 -15.62 2.52
CA TYR A 54 13.16 -16.91 3.03
C TYR A 54 14.24 -17.56 3.88
N TYR A 55 13.84 -17.99 5.09
CA TYR A 55 14.72 -18.62 6.06
C TYR A 55 14.13 -19.89 6.62
N HIS A 56 15.00 -20.89 6.84
CA HIS A 56 14.66 -22.05 7.64
C HIS A 56 14.71 -21.68 9.12
N LEU A 57 13.56 -21.74 9.78
CA LEU A 57 13.46 -21.40 11.19
C LEU A 57 13.75 -22.64 12.06
N TYR A 58 14.62 -22.45 13.02
CA TYR A 58 14.90 -23.43 14.10
C TYR A 58 14.63 -22.77 15.46
N ILE A 59 13.87 -23.45 16.31
CA ILE A 59 13.62 -23.02 17.69
C ILE A 59 14.20 -24.07 18.62
N ASN A 60 15.16 -23.67 19.46
CA ASN A 60 15.88 -24.58 20.34
C ASN A 60 16.49 -25.80 19.62
N GLY A 61 16.99 -25.59 18.41
CA GLY A 61 17.57 -26.65 17.57
C GLY A 61 16.56 -27.53 16.83
N GLN A 62 15.27 -27.37 17.07
CA GLN A 62 14.22 -28.08 16.34
C GLN A 62 13.82 -27.30 15.09
N TYR A 63 13.78 -27.96 13.95
CA TYR A 63 13.30 -27.36 12.70
C TYR A 63 11.80 -27.04 12.78
N TRP A 64 11.44 -25.77 12.52
CA TRP A 64 10.09 -25.27 12.64
C TRP A 64 9.40 -25.02 11.29
N GLY A 65 10.14 -24.79 10.23
CA GLY A 65 9.63 -24.59 8.88
C GLY A 65 10.39 -23.56 8.06
N LEU A 66 9.92 -23.35 6.83
CA LEU A 66 10.35 -22.26 5.96
C LEU A 66 9.46 -21.04 6.21
N TYR A 67 10.09 -19.89 6.51
CA TYR A 67 9.40 -18.63 6.79
C TYR A 67 9.88 -17.55 5.82
N ASN A 68 8.95 -16.71 5.39
CA ASN A 68 9.27 -15.44 4.77
C ASN A 68 9.41 -14.40 5.89
N THR A 69 10.62 -13.93 6.11
CA THR A 69 10.91 -12.88 7.08
C THR A 69 10.83 -11.55 6.35
N CYS A 70 9.99 -10.65 6.80
CA CYS A 70 9.83 -9.34 6.18
C CYS A 70 9.82 -8.20 7.20
N GLU A 71 10.19 -7.02 6.71
CA GLU A 71 10.09 -5.79 7.47
C GLU A 71 8.64 -5.49 7.82
N ARG A 72 8.44 -4.85 8.96
CA ARG A 72 7.13 -4.37 9.36
C ARG A 72 7.02 -2.88 9.12
N PRO A 73 6.06 -2.40 8.29
CA PRO A 73 6.00 -1.00 7.87
C PRO A 73 5.36 -0.10 8.94
N GLU A 74 5.95 -0.06 10.12
CA GLU A 74 5.64 0.83 11.25
C GLU A 74 6.48 2.11 11.19
N ALA A 75 6.41 2.96 12.21
CA ALA A 75 7.13 4.24 12.25
C ALA A 75 8.65 4.08 12.16
N SER A 76 9.22 3.02 12.72
CA SER A 76 10.65 2.71 12.62
C SER A 76 11.10 2.37 11.19
N PHE A 77 10.25 1.70 10.41
CA PHE A 77 10.48 1.50 8.98
C PHE A 77 10.53 2.85 8.24
N ALA A 78 9.55 3.73 8.53
CA ALA A 78 9.52 5.05 7.91
C ALA A 78 10.75 5.89 8.29
N GLU A 79 11.17 5.90 9.55
CA GLU A 79 12.42 6.53 10.00
C GLU A 79 13.63 6.00 9.23
N THR A 80 13.74 4.70 9.08
CA THR A 80 14.88 4.04 8.42
C THR A 80 15.03 4.48 6.95
N TYR A 81 13.94 4.55 6.20
CA TYR A 81 13.98 4.79 4.77
C TYR A 81 13.75 6.26 4.35
N TYR A 82 13.19 7.08 5.25
CA TYR A 82 12.85 8.47 4.96
C TYR A 82 13.50 9.46 5.94
N GLY A 83 14.17 8.95 6.99
CA GLY A 83 14.86 9.78 7.99
C GLY A 83 13.92 10.41 9.00
N GLY A 84 14.41 11.37 9.76
CA GLY A 84 13.69 12.00 10.86
C GLY A 84 13.64 11.12 12.12
N SER A 85 12.60 11.25 12.91
CA SER A 85 12.34 10.44 14.09
C SER A 85 11.07 9.61 13.87
N LYS A 86 11.05 8.37 14.32
CA LYS A 86 9.83 7.54 14.31
C LYS A 86 8.67 8.20 15.06
N ASP A 87 8.96 9.01 16.07
CA ASP A 87 7.95 9.75 16.82
C ASP A 87 7.22 10.81 15.97
N ASP A 88 7.75 11.18 14.82
CA ASP A 88 7.17 12.15 13.89
C ASP A 88 6.26 11.52 12.81
N TYR A 89 6.11 10.21 12.79
CA TYR A 89 5.28 9.55 11.78
C TYR A 89 3.87 9.22 12.26
N ASP A 90 2.91 9.41 11.37
CA ASP A 90 1.61 8.77 11.44
C ASP A 90 1.67 7.49 10.61
N VAL A 91 1.27 6.35 11.18
CA VAL A 91 1.15 5.08 10.48
C VAL A 91 -0.26 4.55 10.64
N ILE A 92 -0.89 4.22 9.53
CA ILE A 92 -2.24 3.67 9.51
C ILE A 92 -2.24 2.27 8.92
N LYS A 93 -3.07 1.40 9.47
CA LYS A 93 -3.33 0.07 8.94
C LYS A 93 -4.76 -0.37 9.21
N VAL A 94 -5.15 -1.50 8.65
CA VAL A 94 -6.41 -2.17 8.98
C VAL A 94 -6.25 -3.01 10.24
N ALA A 95 -7.26 -2.96 11.10
CA ALA A 95 -7.39 -3.82 12.29
C ALA A 95 -8.51 -4.85 12.08
N PRO A 96 -8.20 -6.09 11.72
CA PRO A 96 -9.20 -7.14 11.52
C PRO A 96 -10.01 -7.41 12.79
N ASP A 97 -9.36 -7.41 13.96
CA ASP A 97 -10.01 -7.63 15.25
C ASP A 97 -10.98 -6.51 15.65
N ASN A 98 -10.91 -5.36 14.98
CA ASN A 98 -11.82 -4.23 15.15
C ASN A 98 -12.78 -4.07 13.97
N GLY A 99 -13.23 -5.18 13.39
CA GLY A 99 -14.21 -5.19 12.30
C GLY A 99 -13.66 -4.64 10.98
N TYR A 100 -12.40 -4.85 10.70
CA TYR A 100 -11.71 -4.38 9.48
C TYR A 100 -11.80 -2.86 9.30
N THR A 101 -11.56 -2.13 10.37
CA THR A 101 -11.47 -0.67 10.34
C THR A 101 -10.02 -0.21 10.35
N ILE A 102 -9.75 0.97 9.79
CA ILE A 102 -8.43 1.57 9.88
C ILE A 102 -8.21 2.23 11.24
N LEU A 103 -6.98 2.13 11.71
CA LEU A 103 -6.50 2.84 12.90
C LEU A 103 -5.07 3.30 12.71
N ALA A 104 -4.61 4.24 13.55
CA ALA A 104 -3.21 4.59 13.65
C ALA A 104 -2.52 3.61 14.62
N THR A 105 -1.43 2.98 14.15
CA THR A 105 -0.52 2.21 15.00
C THR A 105 0.51 3.11 15.66
N ASP A 106 0.86 4.19 14.96
CA ASP A 106 1.78 5.23 15.40
C ASP A 106 1.20 6.60 15.09
N GLY A 107 1.51 7.61 15.89
CA GLY A 107 1.00 8.96 15.71
C GLY A 107 -0.51 9.04 15.85
N ASN A 108 -1.21 9.56 14.82
CA ASN A 108 -2.65 9.79 14.90
C ASN A 108 -3.35 9.82 13.53
N MET A 109 -4.69 9.85 13.54
CA MET A 109 -5.53 9.83 12.34
C MET A 109 -5.85 11.23 11.77
N THR A 110 -5.29 12.31 12.29
CA THR A 110 -5.69 13.69 11.95
C THR A 110 -5.50 13.99 10.46
N ALA A 111 -4.31 13.70 9.92
CA ALA A 111 -4.01 13.94 8.52
C ALA A 111 -4.85 13.05 7.58
N TRP A 112 -5.05 11.79 7.96
CA TRP A 112 -5.91 10.87 7.20
C TRP A 112 -7.37 11.32 7.19
N THR A 113 -7.90 11.78 8.33
CA THR A 113 -9.25 12.33 8.45
C THR A 113 -9.43 13.60 7.60
N LYS A 114 -8.38 14.44 7.55
CA LYS A 114 -8.36 15.63 6.68
C LYS A 114 -8.38 15.23 5.20
N LEU A 115 -7.56 14.26 4.78
CA LEU A 115 -7.58 13.70 3.41
C LEU A 115 -8.96 13.16 3.06
N TYR A 116 -9.54 12.34 3.94
CA TYR A 116 -10.89 11.79 3.77
C TYR A 116 -11.92 12.90 3.56
N THR A 117 -11.89 13.94 4.38
CA THR A 117 -12.84 15.06 4.31
C THR A 117 -12.73 15.80 2.98
N LEU A 118 -11.52 16.09 2.51
CA LEU A 118 -11.30 16.76 1.23
C LEU A 118 -11.73 15.88 0.04
N CYS A 119 -11.42 14.59 0.08
CA CYS A 119 -11.88 13.65 -0.95
C CYS A 119 -13.41 13.55 -1.01
N ARG A 120 -14.10 13.67 0.13
CA ARG A 120 -15.57 13.70 0.20
C ARG A 120 -16.17 14.95 -0.45
N GLN A 121 -15.46 16.07 -0.49
CA GLN A 121 -15.90 17.31 -1.14
C GLN A 121 -15.84 17.20 -2.68
N GLY A 122 -15.11 16.21 -3.20
CA GLY A 122 -14.93 15.95 -4.63
C GLY A 122 -13.58 16.45 -5.16
N LEU A 123 -13.03 15.70 -6.10
CA LEU A 123 -11.69 15.94 -6.69
C LEU A 123 -11.76 16.05 -8.22
N THR A 124 -12.86 16.55 -8.77
CA THR A 124 -13.06 16.63 -10.23
C THR A 124 -12.23 17.71 -10.90
N ASN A 125 -11.88 18.78 -10.19
CA ASN A 125 -11.07 19.87 -10.71
C ASN A 125 -9.63 19.78 -10.19
N ASP A 126 -8.69 20.36 -10.95
CA ASP A 126 -7.25 20.31 -10.66
C ASP A 126 -6.92 20.97 -9.33
N ALA A 127 -7.57 22.10 -9.00
CA ALA A 127 -7.34 22.79 -7.73
C ALA A 127 -7.62 21.90 -6.50
N ALA A 128 -8.67 21.08 -6.55
CA ALA A 128 -9.00 20.16 -5.46
C ALA A 128 -7.99 19.00 -5.39
N CYS A 129 -7.54 18.47 -6.53
CA CYS A 129 -6.50 17.44 -6.60
C CYS A 129 -5.14 17.98 -6.14
N GLU A 130 -4.77 19.18 -6.54
CA GLU A 130 -3.53 19.84 -6.11
C GLU A 130 -3.57 20.15 -4.60
N ARG A 131 -4.73 20.52 -4.07
CA ARG A 131 -4.91 20.85 -2.67
C ARG A 131 -4.55 19.67 -1.73
N ILE A 132 -4.93 18.44 -2.05
CA ILE A 132 -4.58 17.26 -1.24
C ILE A 132 -3.11 16.86 -1.37
N GLN A 133 -2.43 17.32 -2.41
CA GLN A 133 -0.99 17.16 -2.61
C GLN A 133 -0.19 18.31 -1.96
N GLY A 134 -0.87 19.27 -1.32
CA GLY A 134 -0.26 20.41 -0.67
C GLY A 134 0.15 21.52 -1.63
N ASN A 135 -0.49 21.63 -2.78
CA ASN A 135 -0.14 22.59 -3.83
C ASN A 135 -1.23 23.65 -4.06
N ASN A 136 -0.84 24.73 -4.67
CA ASN A 136 -1.72 25.71 -5.32
C ASN A 136 -2.39 25.11 -6.55
N PRO A 137 -3.44 25.73 -7.10
CA PRO A 137 -4.10 25.25 -8.32
C PRO A 137 -3.20 25.16 -9.57
N ASP A 138 -2.09 25.87 -9.60
CA ASP A 138 -1.09 25.84 -10.67
C ASP A 138 -0.01 24.75 -10.49
N GLY A 139 -0.17 23.88 -9.47
CA GLY A 139 0.77 22.81 -9.13
C GLY A 139 1.98 23.26 -8.30
N THR A 140 2.15 24.54 -8.02
CA THR A 140 3.25 25.03 -7.17
C THR A 140 3.00 24.70 -5.71
N ARG A 141 4.08 24.41 -4.95
CA ARG A 141 3.97 24.08 -3.51
C ARG A 141 3.38 25.25 -2.74
N ASN A 142 2.34 24.98 -1.93
CA ASN A 142 1.81 25.92 -0.96
C ASN A 142 2.23 25.51 0.47
N PRO A 143 3.05 26.32 1.18
CA PRO A 143 3.54 25.96 2.51
C PRO A 143 2.43 25.90 3.57
N ASP A 144 1.30 26.57 3.36
CA ASP A 144 0.16 26.57 4.29
C ASP A 144 -0.75 25.33 4.11
N TYR A 145 -0.45 24.50 3.12
CA TYR A 145 -1.23 23.30 2.84
C TYR A 145 -0.44 22.06 3.25
N ASP A 146 -1.08 21.18 4.04
CA ASP A 146 -0.53 19.85 4.28
C ASP A 146 -0.47 19.08 2.97
N ARG A 147 0.65 18.37 2.76
CA ARG A 147 0.69 17.31 1.78
C ARG A 147 0.08 16.08 2.42
N LEU A 148 -1.08 15.65 1.91
CA LEU A 148 -1.87 14.56 2.51
C LEU A 148 -1.70 13.25 1.76
N VAL A 149 -1.32 13.27 0.49
CA VAL A 149 -1.10 12.07 -0.33
C VAL A 149 0.12 12.26 -1.22
N ASP A 150 0.95 11.23 -1.30
CA ASP A 150 1.95 11.08 -2.35
C ASP A 150 1.24 10.44 -3.55
N ARG A 151 0.94 11.27 -4.56
CA ARG A 151 0.19 10.86 -5.75
C ARG A 151 0.89 9.75 -6.51
N ASP A 152 2.19 9.87 -6.70
CA ASP A 152 2.97 8.92 -7.48
C ASP A 152 3.05 7.58 -6.80
N ASN A 153 3.23 7.57 -5.48
CA ASN A 153 3.16 6.35 -4.69
C ASN A 153 1.76 5.72 -4.72
N LEU A 154 0.69 6.53 -4.59
CA LEU A 154 -0.68 6.01 -4.67
C LEU A 154 -0.94 5.32 -6.01
N ILE A 155 -0.51 5.92 -7.13
CA ILE A 155 -0.67 5.33 -8.46
C ILE A 155 0.09 4.00 -8.54
N ASP A 156 1.36 3.97 -8.18
CA ASP A 156 2.19 2.77 -8.26
C ASP A 156 1.67 1.65 -7.36
N TYR A 157 1.27 1.98 -6.13
CA TYR A 157 0.62 1.04 -5.23
C TYR A 157 -0.63 0.42 -5.88
N MET A 158 -1.50 1.25 -6.46
CA MET A 158 -2.71 0.76 -7.13
C MET A 158 -2.40 -0.06 -8.37
N LEU A 159 -1.34 0.25 -9.12
CA LEU A 159 -0.92 -0.56 -10.26
C LEU A 159 -0.51 -1.97 -9.82
N VAL A 160 0.22 -2.13 -8.72
CA VAL A 160 0.54 -3.46 -8.16
C VAL A 160 -0.73 -4.25 -7.82
N ILE A 161 -1.70 -3.59 -7.18
CA ILE A 161 -2.98 -4.21 -6.80
C ILE A 161 -3.80 -4.63 -8.02
N LEU A 162 -3.96 -3.72 -8.99
CA LEU A 162 -4.81 -3.92 -10.16
C LEU A 162 -4.20 -4.95 -11.12
N TRP A 163 -2.89 -4.86 -11.38
CA TRP A 163 -2.18 -5.78 -12.25
C TRP A 163 -2.14 -7.20 -11.68
N GLY A 164 -1.93 -7.31 -10.37
CA GLY A 164 -1.94 -8.59 -9.65
C GLY A 164 -3.35 -9.17 -9.44
N GLY A 165 -4.41 -8.41 -9.66
CA GLY A 165 -5.79 -8.82 -9.35
C GLY A 165 -5.96 -9.20 -7.88
N ASN A 166 -5.40 -8.39 -6.95
CA ASN A 166 -5.41 -8.71 -5.52
C ASN A 166 -6.83 -8.67 -4.95
N LEU A 167 -7.32 -9.84 -4.50
CA LEU A 167 -8.68 -9.99 -3.98
C LEU A 167 -8.88 -9.39 -2.58
N ASP A 168 -7.79 -9.12 -1.84
CA ASP A 168 -7.89 -8.82 -0.42
C ASP A 168 -7.20 -7.52 0.01
N ALA A 169 -6.66 -6.76 -0.94
CA ALA A 169 -6.02 -5.47 -0.70
C ALA A 169 -6.37 -4.44 -1.78
N PRO A 170 -6.48 -3.17 -1.44
CA PRO A 170 -6.74 -2.59 -0.12
C PRO A 170 -8.22 -2.65 0.28
N ILE A 171 -9.06 -3.28 -0.55
CA ILE A 171 -10.47 -3.59 -0.31
C ILE A 171 -10.67 -5.09 -0.50
N SER A 172 -11.28 -5.74 0.48
CA SER A 172 -11.47 -7.17 0.48
C SER A 172 -12.70 -7.61 -0.32
N ALA A 173 -12.49 -8.47 -1.32
CA ALA A 173 -13.56 -9.19 -2.00
C ALA A 173 -14.28 -10.17 -1.06
N PHE A 174 -13.56 -10.75 -0.12
CA PHE A 174 -14.09 -11.67 0.88
C PHE A 174 -15.04 -10.99 1.85
N LEU A 175 -14.93 -9.66 1.98
CA LEU A 175 -15.83 -8.80 2.76
C LEU A 175 -16.82 -8.03 1.86
N GLY A 176 -17.12 -8.57 0.67
CA GLY A 176 -18.10 -8.00 -0.25
C GLY A 176 -17.71 -6.64 -0.84
N ASN A 177 -16.42 -6.33 -0.90
CA ASN A 177 -15.87 -5.06 -1.37
C ASN A 177 -16.38 -3.82 -0.58
N THR A 178 -16.73 -4.02 0.69
CA THR A 178 -17.25 -2.97 1.57
C THR A 178 -16.31 -2.55 2.69
N SER A 179 -15.24 -3.31 2.91
CA SER A 179 -14.29 -3.09 4.00
C SER A 179 -12.84 -3.06 3.50
N PRO A 180 -11.99 -2.22 4.10
CA PRO A 180 -10.55 -2.21 3.82
C PRO A 180 -9.88 -3.45 4.38
N ASN A 181 -8.75 -3.86 3.77
CA ASN A 181 -7.86 -4.89 4.30
C ASN A 181 -6.44 -4.72 3.72
N ASN A 182 -5.46 -5.34 4.37
CA ASN A 182 -4.11 -5.64 3.88
C ASN A 182 -3.36 -4.46 3.24
N PHE A 183 -3.25 -3.34 3.94
CA PHE A 183 -2.34 -2.24 3.57
C PHE A 183 -1.77 -1.55 4.79
N TYR A 184 -0.63 -0.92 4.59
CA TYR A 184 -0.09 0.10 5.47
C TYR A 184 0.01 1.43 4.73
N GLY A 185 -0.14 2.52 5.47
CA GLY A 185 0.14 3.86 4.97
C GLY A 185 0.87 4.66 6.04
N PHE A 186 1.91 5.40 5.67
CA PHE A 186 2.66 6.24 6.60
C PHE A 186 2.90 7.63 6.04
N ARG A 187 3.06 8.60 6.93
CA ARG A 187 3.29 10.01 6.61
C ARG A 187 4.08 10.68 7.73
N SER A 188 5.08 11.49 7.39
CA SER A 188 5.74 12.37 8.37
C SER A 188 4.86 13.58 8.71
N ARG A 189 4.70 13.88 10.00
CA ARG A 189 3.99 15.10 10.48
C ARG A 189 4.81 16.36 10.32
N VAL A 190 6.14 16.23 10.34
CA VAL A 190 7.08 17.37 10.24
C VAL A 190 7.73 17.49 8.87
N GLY A 191 7.61 16.45 8.04
CA GLY A 191 8.11 16.41 6.68
C GLY A 191 7.19 17.10 5.68
N THR A 192 7.60 17.05 4.42
CA THR A 192 6.86 17.64 3.29
C THR A 192 6.09 16.61 2.46
N ASP A 193 6.08 15.33 2.89
CA ASP A 193 5.52 14.24 2.11
C ASP A 193 4.10 13.88 2.58
N GLY A 194 3.29 13.41 1.63
CA GLY A 194 1.97 12.87 1.89
C GLY A 194 2.02 11.39 2.29
N PHE A 195 0.86 10.81 2.58
CA PHE A 195 0.76 9.37 2.82
C PHE A 195 1.32 8.58 1.65
N ARG A 196 2.17 7.60 1.98
CA ARG A 196 2.67 6.56 1.10
C ARG A 196 2.11 5.22 1.54
N PHE A 197 1.75 4.40 0.58
CA PHE A 197 1.10 3.10 0.80
C PHE A 197 2.04 1.98 0.43
N ILE A 198 1.97 0.90 1.22
CA ILE A 198 2.80 -0.29 1.07
C ILE A 198 1.89 -1.51 0.89
N ALA A 199 2.20 -2.32 -0.12
CA ALA A 199 1.58 -3.62 -0.33
C ALA A 199 1.96 -4.55 0.84
N HIS A 200 0.94 -5.14 1.44
CA HIS A 200 1.05 -6.01 2.61
C HIS A 200 0.10 -7.18 2.46
N ASP A 201 0.54 -8.37 2.86
CA ASP A 201 -0.26 -9.60 2.85
C ASP A 201 -0.97 -9.86 1.51
N SER A 202 -0.19 -9.85 0.43
CA SER A 202 -0.68 -9.99 -0.94
C SER A 202 -0.77 -11.45 -1.40
N GLU A 203 -1.10 -12.39 -0.52
CA GLU A 203 -1.22 -13.81 -0.85
C GLU A 203 -2.35 -14.09 -1.85
N HIS A 204 -3.37 -13.22 -1.89
CA HIS A 204 -4.54 -13.35 -2.75
C HIS A 204 -4.37 -12.66 -4.11
N THR A 205 -3.15 -12.58 -4.63
CA THR A 205 -2.82 -12.00 -5.94
C THR A 205 -2.50 -13.09 -6.97
N LEU A 206 -2.57 -12.76 -8.26
CA LEU A 206 -2.23 -13.67 -9.38
C LEU A 206 -3.01 -15.00 -9.38
N LEU A 207 -4.27 -14.97 -8.98
CA LEU A 207 -5.12 -16.18 -8.91
C LEU A 207 -5.94 -16.38 -10.16
N ASN A 208 -6.37 -15.30 -10.81
CA ASN A 208 -7.19 -15.35 -12.01
C ASN A 208 -6.82 -14.19 -12.94
N VAL A 209 -6.48 -14.49 -14.19
CA VAL A 209 -6.10 -13.49 -15.21
C VAL A 209 -7.24 -12.54 -15.60
N SER A 210 -8.49 -12.91 -15.30
CA SER A 210 -9.67 -12.11 -15.58
C SER A 210 -10.18 -11.33 -14.36
N GLU A 211 -9.43 -11.32 -13.26
CA GLU A 211 -9.84 -10.62 -12.06
C GLU A 211 -9.79 -9.10 -12.28
N ASP A 212 -10.91 -8.44 -12.11
CA ASP A 212 -11.03 -6.99 -12.21
C ASP A 212 -11.23 -6.37 -10.81
N ARG A 213 -10.22 -5.64 -10.37
CA ARG A 213 -10.23 -4.93 -9.08
C ARG A 213 -10.33 -3.41 -9.26
N SER A 214 -10.68 -2.91 -10.45
CA SER A 214 -10.74 -1.47 -10.74
C SER A 214 -11.89 -0.76 -9.99
N GLY A 215 -12.97 -1.47 -9.69
CA GLY A 215 -14.13 -0.91 -9.02
C GLY A 215 -15.03 -0.06 -9.96
N PRO A 216 -15.73 0.99 -9.46
CA PRO A 216 -15.64 1.55 -8.11
C PRO A 216 -16.29 0.69 -7.02
N PHE A 217 -15.66 0.62 -5.85
CA PHE A 217 -16.20 -0.09 -4.69
C PHE A 217 -16.75 0.85 -3.64
N ALA A 218 -17.66 0.34 -2.80
CA ALA A 218 -18.36 1.13 -1.80
C ALA A 218 -17.54 1.41 -0.52
N ALA A 219 -16.48 0.66 -0.27
CA ALA A 219 -15.63 0.84 0.92
C ALA A 219 -15.14 2.29 1.02
N GLY A 220 -15.23 2.90 2.20
CA GLY A 220 -14.87 4.29 2.44
C GLY A 220 -15.98 5.31 2.20
N ASN A 221 -17.06 4.96 1.50
CA ASN A 221 -18.13 5.93 1.23
C ASN A 221 -18.90 6.37 2.48
N SER A 222 -18.99 5.53 3.50
CA SER A 222 -19.80 5.77 4.70
C SER A 222 -19.01 6.40 5.85
N ALA A 223 -17.75 6.01 6.05
CA ALA A 223 -16.98 6.42 7.21
C ALA A 223 -15.47 6.47 6.90
N VAL A 224 -14.76 7.35 7.64
CA VAL A 224 -13.30 7.42 7.59
C VAL A 224 -12.66 6.08 8.00
N SER A 225 -13.25 5.36 8.93
CA SER A 225 -12.75 4.07 9.40
C SER A 225 -12.79 2.94 8.35
N ALA A 226 -13.57 3.12 7.28
CA ALA A 226 -13.64 2.19 6.15
C ALA A 226 -12.90 2.71 4.91
N SER A 227 -12.32 3.93 4.98
CA SER A 227 -11.57 4.49 3.84
C SER A 227 -10.21 3.77 3.67
N ASN A 228 -9.65 3.87 2.47
CA ASN A 228 -8.47 3.10 2.08
C ASN A 228 -7.81 3.73 0.85
N PRO A 229 -6.61 3.31 0.43
CA PRO A 229 -5.92 3.86 -0.73
C PRO A 229 -6.73 3.80 -2.02
N GLN A 230 -7.42 2.70 -2.30
CA GLN A 230 -8.25 2.58 -3.51
C GLN A 230 -9.43 3.53 -3.50
N TRP A 231 -10.03 3.80 -2.34
CA TRP A 231 -11.08 4.81 -2.23
C TRP A 231 -10.56 6.22 -2.55
N VAL A 232 -9.35 6.57 -2.07
CA VAL A 232 -8.70 7.85 -2.43
C VAL A 232 -8.43 7.90 -3.93
N TRP A 233 -7.86 6.84 -4.50
CA TRP A 233 -7.59 6.71 -5.93
C TRP A 233 -8.87 6.85 -6.77
N GLN A 234 -9.98 6.21 -6.39
CA GLN A 234 -11.28 6.35 -7.05
C GLN A 234 -11.81 7.80 -7.02
N LYS A 235 -11.59 8.53 -5.92
CA LYS A 235 -11.95 9.95 -5.83
C LYS A 235 -11.10 10.81 -6.75
N MET A 236 -9.79 10.56 -6.83
CA MET A 236 -8.88 11.24 -7.74
C MET A 236 -9.16 10.87 -9.21
N TRP A 237 -9.64 9.67 -9.49
CA TRP A 237 -9.99 9.22 -10.85
C TRP A 237 -11.04 10.07 -11.54
N ALA A 238 -11.85 10.82 -10.79
CA ALA A 238 -12.79 11.80 -11.33
C ALA A 238 -12.09 12.97 -12.05
N ASN A 239 -10.81 13.24 -11.72
CA ASN A 239 -10.01 14.28 -12.34
C ASN A 239 -9.36 13.78 -13.64
N ALA A 240 -9.40 14.62 -14.71
CA ALA A 240 -8.87 14.23 -16.02
C ALA A 240 -7.35 14.15 -16.05
N GLU A 241 -6.67 15.09 -15.40
CA GLU A 241 -5.21 15.14 -15.33
C GLU A 241 -4.66 13.94 -14.54
N PHE A 242 -5.31 13.56 -13.45
CA PHE A 242 -4.92 12.38 -12.69
C PHE A 242 -4.97 11.09 -13.53
N ARG A 243 -5.98 10.96 -14.42
CA ARG A 243 -6.04 9.82 -15.36
C ARG A 243 -4.89 9.81 -16.35
N VAL A 244 -4.50 10.99 -16.87
CA VAL A 244 -3.33 11.13 -17.76
C VAL A 244 -2.06 10.70 -17.00
N GLN A 245 -1.84 11.23 -15.82
CA GLN A 245 -0.68 10.89 -14.98
C GLN A 245 -0.63 9.41 -14.63
N THR A 246 -1.79 8.78 -14.39
CA THR A 246 -1.85 7.32 -14.22
C THR A 246 -1.43 6.59 -15.49
N GLY A 247 -1.89 7.02 -16.66
CA GLY A 247 -1.48 6.46 -17.96
C GLY A 247 0.03 6.58 -18.19
N ASP A 248 0.61 7.72 -17.88
CA ASP A 248 2.06 7.94 -18.00
C ASP A 248 2.86 7.01 -17.08
N ARG A 249 2.37 6.74 -15.87
CA ARG A 249 3.03 5.81 -14.95
C ARG A 249 2.87 4.36 -15.39
N VAL A 250 1.71 3.96 -15.92
CA VAL A 250 1.52 2.66 -16.57
C VAL A 250 2.54 2.49 -17.69
N HIS A 251 2.63 3.47 -18.59
CA HIS A 251 3.59 3.42 -19.70
C HIS A 251 5.04 3.29 -19.21
N ARG A 252 5.42 4.01 -18.16
CA ARG A 252 6.78 3.95 -17.60
C ARG A 252 7.09 2.60 -16.98
N ASN A 253 6.15 2.02 -16.24
CA ASN A 253 6.38 0.84 -15.42
C ASN A 253 6.15 -0.46 -16.19
N GLU A 254 5.21 -0.48 -17.14
CA GLU A 254 4.87 -1.69 -17.91
C GLU A 254 5.55 -1.73 -19.28
N PHE A 255 5.93 -0.56 -19.85
CA PHE A 255 6.52 -0.45 -21.19
C PHE A 255 7.80 0.39 -21.19
N PRO A 256 8.79 0.14 -20.32
CA PRO A 256 9.99 0.97 -20.29
C PRO A 256 10.80 0.79 -21.59
N ALA A 257 11.23 1.92 -22.17
CA ALA A 257 12.10 1.93 -23.36
C ALA A 257 13.49 1.30 -23.07
N SER A 258 13.89 1.20 -21.78
CA SER A 258 15.15 0.61 -21.32
C SER A 258 15.11 0.35 -19.80
N GLY A 259 14.34 -0.61 -19.35
CA GLY A 259 14.26 -0.97 -17.93
C GLY A 259 13.77 -2.40 -17.71
N PRO A 260 13.81 -2.93 -16.48
CA PRO A 260 13.31 -4.24 -16.22
C PRO A 260 11.81 -4.28 -16.55
N GLN A 261 11.49 -4.96 -17.63
CA GLN A 261 10.10 -5.28 -17.94
C GLN A 261 9.61 -6.24 -16.87
N ILE A 262 8.43 -6.00 -16.33
CA ILE A 262 7.67 -7.06 -15.68
C ILE A 262 7.24 -7.97 -16.83
N GLU A 263 8.07 -8.95 -17.16
CA GLU A 263 7.72 -9.95 -18.18
C GLU A 263 6.49 -10.72 -17.67
N ARG A 264 5.49 -10.83 -18.55
CA ARG A 264 4.26 -11.60 -18.29
C ARG A 264 4.54 -13.09 -18.28
#